data_c12adbb6df185dad92a31229d6cd37d6
#
_entry.id   c12adbb6df185dad92a31229d6cd37d6
#
_cell.length_a   1.000
_cell.length_b   1.000
_cell.length_c   1.000
_cell.angle_alpha   90.00
_cell.angle_beta   90.00
_cell.angle_gamma   90.00
#
_symmetry.space_group_name_H-M   'P 1'
#
loop_
_entity.id
_entity.type
_entity.pdbx_description
1 polymer ?
#
loop_
_entity_poly.entity_id
_entity_poly.type
_entity_poly.pdbx_seq_one_letter_code
_entity_poly.pdbx_strand_id
1 'polypeptide(L)'
;MILGKAILEFASKNLYEHMSDIQNRKNSVRRTKVDKEPSNIGKEMFKYNKMLLSDATTITSCILFPVMFPIIMTFANLTNMRSDLGTNISDLQSFAVALSISFMYSVFIGLFPMNLQSIIVSLDGQNHDYLMSLPMSKKTYLNEKVKFSFTIMGVLSALAILGFSIFFRVKIYFMILAILLNLLSIFVFCRFKVAGDYKHKYVNWSSISDIMNRQSKFAYVIKMMGLSFLTIAIFSFVLFSIQSAPIKWILMGILIPWALIVIGIELYNQIGFWRKIK
;
A
#
# COMPACT_ATOMS: atom_id res chain seq x y z
N MET A 1 12.80 -11.15 -29.64
CA MET A 1 13.50 -12.38 -29.18
C MET A 1 14.80 -12.08 -28.41
N ILE A 2 15.57 -11.05 -28.73
CA ILE A 2 16.85 -10.71 -28.07
C ILE A 2 16.67 -10.18 -26.66
N LEU A 3 15.66 -9.34 -26.39
CA LEU A 3 15.38 -8.77 -25.05
C LEU A 3 14.99 -9.85 -24.03
N GLY A 4 14.24 -10.86 -24.43
CA GLY A 4 13.84 -11.96 -23.55
C GLY A 4 15.01 -12.86 -23.12
N LYS A 5 16.01 -13.05 -24.01
CA LYS A 5 17.24 -13.78 -23.64
C LYS A 5 18.11 -12.99 -22.64
N ALA A 6 18.25 -11.69 -22.84
CA ALA A 6 19.02 -10.82 -21.93
C ALA A 6 18.39 -10.75 -20.52
N ILE A 7 17.05 -10.70 -20.43
CA ILE A 7 16.33 -10.72 -19.14
C ILE A 7 16.49 -12.08 -18.45
N LEU A 8 16.42 -13.19 -19.20
CA LEU A 8 16.62 -14.54 -18.67
C LEU A 8 18.06 -14.78 -18.20
N GLU A 9 19.05 -14.32 -18.94
CA GLU A 9 20.47 -14.41 -18.54
C GLU A 9 20.78 -13.55 -17.31
N PHE A 10 20.23 -12.33 -17.23
CA PHE A 10 20.39 -11.47 -16.06
C PHE A 10 19.72 -12.07 -14.82
N ALA A 11 18.50 -12.62 -14.98
CA ALA A 11 17.80 -13.29 -13.89
C ALA A 11 18.50 -14.57 -13.42
N SER A 12 19.00 -15.39 -14.34
CA SER A 12 19.70 -16.63 -14.00
C SER A 12 21.05 -16.37 -13.30
N LYS A 13 21.80 -15.37 -13.73
CA LYS A 13 23.08 -14.99 -13.11
C LYS A 13 22.90 -14.49 -11.68
N ASN A 14 21.93 -13.61 -11.46
CA ASN A 14 21.61 -13.13 -10.11
C ASN A 14 21.07 -14.23 -9.19
N LEU A 15 20.31 -15.20 -9.72
CA LEU A 15 19.82 -16.33 -8.95
C LEU A 15 20.97 -17.26 -8.51
N TYR A 16 21.93 -17.51 -9.39
CA TYR A 16 23.11 -18.34 -9.09
C TYR A 16 24.02 -17.70 -8.06
N GLU A 17 24.29 -16.40 -8.17
CA GLU A 17 25.09 -15.65 -7.18
C GLU A 17 24.40 -15.62 -5.81
N HIS A 18 23.09 -15.42 -5.74
CA HIS A 18 22.34 -15.47 -4.48
C HIS A 18 22.30 -16.87 -3.85
N MET A 19 22.17 -17.94 -4.65
CA MET A 19 22.19 -19.31 -4.12
C MET A 19 23.59 -19.70 -3.62
N SER A 20 24.66 -19.28 -4.30
CA SER A 20 26.03 -19.53 -3.85
C SER A 20 26.38 -18.77 -2.57
N ASP A 21 25.86 -17.54 -2.40
CA ASP A 21 26.04 -16.76 -1.18
C ASP A 21 25.29 -17.33 0.04
N ILE A 22 24.10 -17.91 -0.20
CA ILE A 22 23.35 -18.59 0.86
C ILE A 22 24.06 -19.87 1.30
N GLN A 23 24.66 -20.61 0.36
CA GLN A 23 25.39 -21.85 0.64
C GLN A 23 26.72 -21.57 1.33
N ASN A 24 27.43 -20.51 0.96
CA ASN A 24 28.66 -20.06 1.61
C ASN A 24 28.43 -19.46 3.00
N ARG A 25 27.30 -18.81 3.25
CA ARG A 25 26.92 -18.32 4.60
C ARG A 25 26.61 -19.44 5.58
N LYS A 26 26.14 -20.61 5.13
CA LYS A 26 25.96 -21.79 5.99
C LYS A 26 27.28 -22.34 6.52
N ASN A 27 28.41 -22.12 5.85
CA ASN A 27 29.72 -22.65 6.23
C ASN A 27 30.58 -21.67 7.03
N SER A 28 30.21 -20.39 7.13
CA SER A 28 30.95 -19.38 7.90
C SER A 28 30.16 -18.93 9.14
N VAL A 29 29.89 -19.85 10.07
CA VAL A 29 29.59 -19.47 11.44
C VAL A 29 30.89 -19.05 12.13
N ARG A 30 31.47 -17.94 11.71
CA ARG A 30 32.44 -17.23 12.51
C ARG A 30 31.68 -16.54 13.64
N ARG A 31 31.92 -16.98 14.89
CA ARG A 31 31.61 -16.29 16.12
C ARG A 31 32.28 -14.91 16.09
N THR A 32 31.66 -13.94 15.48
CA THR A 32 32.02 -12.54 15.71
C THR A 32 31.48 -12.16 17.07
N LYS A 33 32.38 -11.77 17.96
CA LYS A 33 32.08 -11.15 19.28
C LYS A 33 31.00 -10.09 19.05
N VAL A 34 29.87 -10.28 19.74
CA VAL A 34 28.77 -9.33 19.77
C VAL A 34 29.12 -8.30 20.85
N ASP A 35 30.03 -7.39 20.54
CA ASP A 35 30.11 -6.10 21.19
C ASP A 35 29.47 -5.06 20.26
N LYS A 36 28.15 -5.13 20.12
CA LYS A 36 27.39 -4.06 19.48
C LYS A 36 26.44 -3.48 20.50
N GLU A 37 26.56 -2.16 20.66
CA GLU A 37 25.54 -1.33 21.31
C GLU A 37 24.14 -1.81 20.93
N PRO A 38 23.13 -1.69 21.82
CA PRO A 38 21.78 -2.12 21.54
C PRO A 38 21.31 -1.45 20.24
N SER A 39 21.35 -2.20 19.16
CA SER A 39 20.92 -1.73 17.85
C SER A 39 19.48 -1.28 17.99
N ASN A 40 19.14 -0.12 17.44
CA ASN A 40 17.78 0.41 17.48
C ASN A 40 16.86 -0.65 16.82
N ILE A 41 16.04 -1.33 17.64
CA ILE A 41 15.13 -2.42 17.24
C ILE A 41 14.35 -2.05 15.97
N GLY A 42 13.94 -0.78 15.84
CA GLY A 42 13.25 -0.30 14.66
C GLY A 42 14.07 -0.40 13.36
N LYS A 43 15.38 -0.09 13.42
CA LYS A 43 16.27 -0.19 12.26
C LYS A 43 16.47 -1.65 11.82
N GLU A 44 16.66 -2.54 12.78
CA GLU A 44 16.83 -3.97 12.48
C GLU A 44 15.54 -4.59 11.93
N MET A 45 14.39 -4.24 12.50
CA MET A 45 13.09 -4.67 11.97
C MET A 45 12.83 -4.12 10.58
N PHE A 46 13.21 -2.86 10.31
CA PHE A 46 13.07 -2.29 8.96
C PHE A 46 13.94 -3.04 7.95
N LYS A 47 15.20 -3.33 8.29
CA LYS A 47 16.12 -4.11 7.47
C LYS A 47 15.60 -5.53 7.22
N TYR A 48 15.09 -6.18 8.26
CA TYR A 48 14.47 -7.50 8.15
C TYR A 48 13.24 -7.48 7.21
N ASN A 49 12.33 -6.53 7.39
CA ASN A 49 11.16 -6.39 6.53
C ASN A 49 11.55 -6.10 5.07
N LYS A 50 12.62 -5.32 4.84
CA LYS A 50 13.17 -5.10 3.50
C LYS A 50 13.68 -6.41 2.86
N MET A 51 14.29 -7.28 3.66
CA MET A 51 14.75 -8.59 3.18
C MET A 51 13.58 -9.49 2.76
N LEU A 52 12.43 -9.43 3.46
CA LEU A 52 11.23 -10.18 3.08
C LEU A 52 10.65 -9.75 1.73
N LEU A 53 10.94 -8.53 1.29
CA LEU A 53 10.51 -8.01 -0.02
C LEU A 53 11.51 -8.30 -1.15
N SER A 54 12.52 -9.14 -0.93
CA SER A 54 13.48 -9.49 -1.98
C SER A 54 12.88 -10.33 -3.12
N ASP A 55 11.72 -10.95 -2.89
CA ASP A 55 11.02 -11.73 -3.89
C ASP A 55 10.24 -10.84 -4.88
N ALA A 56 10.53 -11.03 -6.18
CA ALA A 56 9.91 -10.25 -7.24
C ALA A 56 8.37 -10.41 -7.30
N THR A 57 7.85 -11.58 -6.96
CA THR A 57 6.41 -11.86 -6.95
C THR A 57 5.70 -11.02 -5.90
N THR A 58 6.30 -10.91 -4.71
CA THR A 58 5.77 -10.06 -3.62
C THR A 58 5.75 -8.59 -4.03
N ILE A 59 6.84 -8.09 -4.62
CA ILE A 59 6.90 -6.69 -5.07
C ILE A 59 5.84 -6.43 -6.13
N THR A 60 5.76 -7.27 -7.14
CA THR A 60 4.85 -7.06 -8.27
C THR A 60 3.39 -7.13 -7.83
N SER A 61 3.00 -8.18 -7.09
CA SER A 61 1.60 -8.44 -6.79
C SER A 61 1.07 -7.60 -5.61
N CYS A 62 1.92 -7.35 -4.60
CA CYS A 62 1.48 -6.72 -3.35
C CYS A 62 1.81 -5.23 -3.24
N ILE A 63 2.72 -4.73 -4.07
CA ILE A 63 3.14 -3.33 -4.08
C ILE A 63 2.81 -2.67 -5.41
N LEU A 64 3.36 -3.17 -6.53
CA LEU A 64 3.20 -2.51 -7.82
C LEU A 64 1.76 -2.56 -8.32
N PHE A 65 1.13 -3.72 -8.30
CA PHE A 65 -0.22 -3.88 -8.83
C PHE A 65 -1.26 -2.99 -8.10
N PRO A 66 -1.33 -2.94 -6.74
CA PRO A 66 -2.23 -2.04 -6.03
C PRO A 66 -2.02 -0.56 -6.33
N VAL A 67 -0.79 -0.15 -6.67
CA VAL A 67 -0.47 1.24 -6.99
C VAL A 67 -0.70 1.56 -8.47
N MET A 68 -0.28 0.68 -9.38
CA MET A 68 -0.36 0.91 -10.82
C MET A 68 -1.78 0.79 -11.36
N PHE A 69 -2.59 -0.11 -10.80
CA PHE A 69 -3.96 -0.31 -11.28
C PHE A 69 -4.82 0.96 -11.20
N PRO A 70 -4.88 1.71 -10.07
CA PRO A 70 -5.59 2.98 -10.04
C PRO A 70 -4.98 4.03 -10.99
N ILE A 71 -3.66 4.02 -11.23
CA ILE A 71 -3.02 4.91 -12.21
C ILE A 71 -3.59 4.65 -13.60
N ILE A 72 -3.58 3.39 -14.03
CA ILE A 72 -4.08 2.99 -15.35
C ILE A 72 -5.56 3.34 -15.49
N MET A 73 -6.39 3.01 -14.49
CA MET A 73 -7.80 3.32 -14.49
C MET A 73 -8.07 4.83 -14.54
N THR A 74 -7.29 5.62 -13.80
CA THR A 74 -7.41 7.09 -13.82
C THR A 74 -7.00 7.64 -15.20
N PHE A 75 -5.89 7.17 -15.76
CA PHE A 75 -5.43 7.60 -17.08
C PHE A 75 -6.44 7.29 -18.19
N ALA A 76 -7.04 6.10 -18.18
CA ALA A 76 -8.05 5.73 -19.17
C ALA A 76 -9.27 6.68 -19.17
N ASN A 77 -9.62 7.21 -18.00
CA ASN A 77 -10.72 8.18 -17.87
C ASN A 77 -10.28 9.63 -18.13
N LEU A 78 -9.00 9.97 -17.87
CA LEU A 78 -8.49 11.33 -18.03
C LEU A 78 -8.39 11.84 -19.45
N THR A 79 -8.17 10.96 -20.42
CA THR A 79 -8.14 11.32 -21.84
C THR A 79 -9.47 11.90 -22.29
N ASN A 80 -10.57 11.35 -21.76
CA ASN A 80 -11.92 11.84 -22.01
C ASN A 80 -12.20 13.14 -21.24
N MET A 81 -11.72 13.26 -19.98
CA MET A 81 -11.93 14.42 -19.13
C MET A 81 -11.27 15.71 -19.65
N ARG A 82 -10.07 15.60 -20.21
CA ARG A 82 -9.34 16.77 -20.67
C ARG A 82 -10.01 17.47 -21.84
N SER A 83 -10.72 16.72 -22.67
CA SER A 83 -11.57 17.26 -23.74
C SER A 83 -12.81 17.97 -23.20
N ASP A 84 -13.39 17.45 -22.10
CA ASP A 84 -14.66 17.93 -21.56
C ASP A 84 -14.49 19.12 -20.58
N LEU A 85 -13.37 19.19 -19.85
CA LEU A 85 -13.09 20.24 -18.87
C LEU A 85 -12.59 21.56 -19.51
N GLY A 86 -12.23 21.54 -20.79
CA GLY A 86 -11.73 22.74 -21.49
C GLY A 86 -10.38 23.23 -20.97
N THR A 87 -9.93 24.38 -21.51
CA THR A 87 -8.63 24.97 -21.17
C THR A 87 -8.66 25.83 -19.88
N ASN A 88 -9.85 26.19 -19.37
CA ASN A 88 -10.05 27.12 -18.25
C ASN A 88 -10.68 26.42 -17.04
N ILE A 89 -9.94 25.53 -16.39
CA ILE A 89 -10.35 24.94 -15.11
C ILE A 89 -10.08 25.94 -13.98
N SER A 90 -11.13 26.25 -13.18
CA SER A 90 -10.93 27.08 -11.99
C SER A 90 -10.05 26.36 -10.95
N ASP A 91 -9.36 27.12 -10.11
CA ASP A 91 -8.50 26.56 -9.04
C ASP A 91 -9.25 25.59 -8.12
N LEU A 92 -10.50 25.90 -7.81
CA LEU A 92 -11.34 25.06 -6.94
C LEU A 92 -11.77 23.76 -7.63
N GLN A 93 -11.99 23.78 -8.94
CA GLN A 93 -12.28 22.57 -9.71
C GLN A 93 -11.05 21.66 -9.78
N SER A 94 -9.87 22.22 -10.04
CA SER A 94 -8.61 21.45 -10.02
C SER A 94 -8.33 20.84 -8.65
N PHE A 95 -8.68 21.54 -7.56
CA PHE A 95 -8.59 21.02 -6.21
C PHE A 95 -9.59 19.88 -5.95
N ALA A 96 -10.84 20.01 -6.40
CA ALA A 96 -11.83 18.93 -6.27
C ALA A 96 -11.40 17.66 -7.00
N VAL A 97 -10.77 17.79 -8.18
CA VAL A 97 -10.18 16.67 -8.91
C VAL A 97 -9.04 16.02 -8.11
N ALA A 98 -8.12 16.82 -7.59
CA ALA A 98 -6.99 16.31 -6.80
C ALA A 98 -7.45 15.58 -5.53
N LEU A 99 -8.46 16.10 -4.82
CA LEU A 99 -9.07 15.45 -3.67
C LEU A 99 -9.74 14.14 -4.04
N SER A 100 -10.45 14.09 -5.18
CA SER A 100 -11.12 12.87 -5.64
C SER A 100 -10.13 11.78 -5.95
N ILE A 101 -9.04 12.12 -6.66
CA ILE A 101 -7.95 11.19 -6.96
C ILE A 101 -7.32 10.70 -5.65
N SER A 102 -7.05 11.60 -4.72
CA SER A 102 -6.48 11.27 -3.41
C SER A 102 -7.38 10.33 -2.60
N PHE A 103 -8.67 10.59 -2.57
CA PHE A 103 -9.67 9.72 -1.94
C PHE A 103 -9.71 8.35 -2.61
N MET A 104 -9.85 8.31 -3.92
CA MET A 104 -9.86 7.08 -4.69
C MET A 104 -8.61 6.23 -4.43
N TYR A 105 -7.42 6.85 -4.45
CA TYR A 105 -6.16 6.15 -4.16
C TYR A 105 -6.12 5.58 -2.75
N SER A 106 -6.51 6.36 -1.75
CA SER A 106 -6.47 5.92 -0.36
C SER A 106 -7.42 4.74 -0.13
N VAL A 107 -8.65 4.81 -0.67
CA VAL A 107 -9.64 3.75 -0.56
C VAL A 107 -9.20 2.52 -1.33
N PHE A 108 -8.71 2.69 -2.56
CA PHE A 108 -8.25 1.57 -3.37
C PHE A 108 -7.09 0.84 -2.72
N ILE A 109 -6.00 1.54 -2.36
CA ILE A 109 -4.86 0.94 -1.69
C ILE A 109 -5.27 0.34 -0.33
N GLY A 110 -6.12 1.04 0.43
CA GLY A 110 -6.59 0.59 1.74
C GLY A 110 -7.45 -0.67 1.69
N LEU A 111 -8.36 -0.77 0.73
CA LEU A 111 -9.28 -1.89 0.62
C LEU A 111 -8.79 -3.00 -0.32
N PHE A 112 -7.73 -2.76 -1.08
CA PHE A 112 -7.19 -3.76 -2.00
C PHE A 112 -6.98 -5.11 -1.29
N PRO A 113 -7.51 -6.23 -1.84
CA PRO A 113 -7.55 -7.50 -1.11
C PRO A 113 -6.16 -8.05 -0.75
N MET A 114 -5.19 -7.83 -1.66
CA MET A 114 -3.82 -8.34 -1.52
C MET A 114 -2.81 -7.20 -1.73
N ASN A 115 -2.59 -6.44 -0.68
CA ASN A 115 -1.52 -5.45 -0.62
C ASN A 115 -0.49 -5.85 0.43
N LEU A 116 0.65 -5.18 0.44
CA LEU A 116 1.71 -5.43 1.40
C LEU A 116 1.20 -5.43 2.86
N GLN A 117 0.30 -4.51 3.18
CA GLN A 117 -0.25 -4.33 4.52
C GLN A 117 -1.07 -5.55 4.99
N SER A 118 -1.67 -6.30 4.05
CA SER A 118 -2.53 -7.44 4.35
C SER A 118 -1.80 -8.76 4.53
N ILE A 119 -0.48 -8.78 4.26
CA ILE A 119 0.34 -10.00 4.30
C ILE A 119 1.64 -9.84 5.07
N ILE A 120 1.99 -8.62 5.51
CA ILE A 120 3.31 -8.30 6.08
C ILE A 120 3.66 -9.10 7.34
N VAL A 121 2.68 -9.52 8.12
CA VAL A 121 2.85 -10.40 9.28
C VAL A 121 2.98 -11.84 8.83
N SER A 122 2.14 -12.27 7.91
CA SER A 122 2.19 -13.62 7.32
C SER A 122 3.49 -13.87 6.56
N LEU A 123 4.14 -12.85 6.00
CA LEU A 123 5.45 -12.97 5.34
C LEU A 123 6.57 -13.42 6.28
N ASP A 124 6.43 -13.26 7.59
CA ASP A 124 7.41 -13.79 8.54
C ASP A 124 7.49 -15.33 8.51
N GLY A 125 6.41 -16.01 8.10
CA GLY A 125 6.37 -17.46 8.00
C GLY A 125 6.81 -18.14 9.29
N GLN A 126 7.67 -19.14 9.14
CA GLN A 126 8.25 -19.90 10.28
C GLN A 126 9.10 -19.05 11.22
N ASN A 127 9.62 -17.89 10.76
CA ASN A 127 10.38 -16.98 11.62
C ASN A 127 9.51 -16.20 12.60
N HIS A 128 8.17 -16.27 12.46
CA HIS A 128 7.26 -15.52 13.34
C HIS A 128 7.44 -15.88 14.81
N ASP A 129 7.56 -17.17 15.14
CA ASP A 129 7.71 -17.62 16.53
C ASP A 129 9.07 -17.19 17.12
N TYR A 130 10.12 -17.20 16.30
CA TYR A 130 11.42 -16.66 16.69
C TYR A 130 11.32 -15.14 16.98
N LEU A 131 10.67 -14.37 16.11
CA LEU A 131 10.47 -12.93 16.31
C LEU A 131 9.66 -12.64 17.59
N MET A 132 8.68 -13.50 17.91
CA MET A 132 7.89 -13.35 19.15
C MET A 132 8.67 -13.76 20.42
N SER A 133 9.75 -14.53 20.30
CA SER A 133 10.65 -14.86 21.43
C SER A 133 11.66 -13.75 21.77
N LEU A 134 11.82 -12.77 20.87
CA LEU A 134 12.70 -11.62 21.12
C LEU A 134 12.14 -10.72 22.25
N PRO A 135 12.99 -10.02 23.00
CA PRO A 135 12.58 -9.15 24.11
C PRO A 135 11.93 -7.85 23.59
N MET A 136 10.87 -7.98 22.79
CA MET A 136 10.07 -6.86 22.32
C MET A 136 8.59 -7.10 22.57
N SER A 137 7.84 -6.01 22.84
CA SER A 137 6.39 -6.13 23.00
C SER A 137 5.71 -6.42 21.65
N LYS A 138 4.60 -7.16 21.68
CA LYS A 138 3.75 -7.40 20.50
C LYS A 138 3.34 -6.10 19.83
N LYS A 139 3.08 -5.07 20.62
CA LYS A 139 2.73 -3.73 20.14
C LYS A 139 3.88 -3.09 19.36
N THR A 140 5.12 -3.19 19.86
CA THR A 140 6.31 -2.69 19.17
C THR A 140 6.50 -3.40 17.83
N TYR A 141 6.43 -4.75 17.83
CA TYR A 141 6.51 -5.54 16.60
C TYR A 141 5.49 -5.09 15.54
N LEU A 142 4.22 -5.00 15.92
CA LEU A 142 3.15 -4.59 14.99
C LEU A 142 3.32 -3.14 14.51
N ASN A 143 3.73 -2.24 15.39
CA ASN A 143 3.99 -0.85 15.00
C ASN A 143 5.11 -0.75 13.96
N GLU A 144 6.18 -1.55 14.08
CA GLU A 144 7.25 -1.56 13.08
C GLU A 144 6.77 -2.15 11.73
N LYS A 145 5.87 -3.15 11.74
CA LYS A 145 5.22 -3.65 10.52
C LYS A 145 4.33 -2.57 9.88
N VAL A 146 3.58 -1.83 10.69
CA VAL A 146 2.75 -0.70 10.21
C VAL A 146 3.63 0.40 9.60
N LYS A 147 4.68 0.83 10.30
CA LYS A 147 5.60 1.87 9.82
C LYS A 147 6.23 1.49 8.49
N PHE A 148 6.72 0.25 8.39
CA PHE A 148 7.33 -0.26 7.16
C PHE A 148 6.35 -0.24 5.98
N SER A 149 5.16 -0.83 6.16
CA SER A 149 4.12 -0.86 5.13
C SER A 149 3.65 0.55 4.75
N PHE A 150 3.47 1.42 5.74
CA PHE A 150 3.09 2.82 5.53
C PHE A 150 4.17 3.58 4.73
N THR A 151 5.45 3.40 5.06
CA THR A 151 6.53 4.07 4.34
C THR A 151 6.49 3.71 2.84
N ILE A 152 6.37 2.44 2.51
CA ILE A 152 6.36 2.00 1.11
C ILE A 152 5.10 2.47 0.38
N MET A 153 3.93 2.14 0.92
CA MET A 153 2.66 2.44 0.24
C MET A 153 2.34 3.94 0.26
N GLY A 154 2.72 4.63 1.34
CA GLY A 154 2.56 6.08 1.46
C GLY A 154 3.42 6.86 0.46
N VAL A 155 4.70 6.50 0.33
CA VAL A 155 5.58 7.16 -0.66
C VAL A 155 5.07 6.94 -2.08
N LEU A 156 4.73 5.69 -2.44
CA LEU A 156 4.25 5.39 -3.78
C LEU A 156 2.94 6.11 -4.13
N SER A 157 1.99 6.16 -3.18
CA SER A 157 0.73 6.88 -3.39
C SER A 157 0.94 8.40 -3.45
N ALA A 158 1.82 8.94 -2.62
CA ALA A 158 2.15 10.38 -2.66
C ALA A 158 2.77 10.77 -4.01
N LEU A 159 3.67 9.95 -4.55
CA LEU A 159 4.25 10.16 -5.88
C LEU A 159 3.19 10.10 -6.98
N ALA A 160 2.24 9.18 -6.91
CA ALA A 160 1.15 9.10 -7.86
C ALA A 160 0.25 10.35 -7.82
N ILE A 161 -0.16 10.80 -6.62
CA ILE A 161 -0.98 12.00 -6.46
C ILE A 161 -0.21 13.25 -6.91
N LEU A 162 1.09 13.33 -6.62
CA LEU A 162 1.95 14.41 -7.09
C LEU A 162 1.95 14.47 -8.63
N GLY A 163 2.16 13.34 -9.30
CA GLY A 163 2.13 13.26 -10.76
C GLY A 163 0.79 13.73 -11.35
N PHE A 164 -0.34 13.28 -10.80
CA PHE A 164 -1.67 13.74 -11.24
C PHE A 164 -1.90 15.22 -10.93
N SER A 165 -1.48 15.70 -9.76
CA SER A 165 -1.62 17.11 -9.39
C SER A 165 -0.86 18.04 -10.33
N ILE A 166 0.32 17.65 -10.77
CA ILE A 166 1.10 18.38 -11.78
C ILE A 166 0.37 18.36 -13.13
N PHE A 167 -0.14 17.18 -13.54
CA PHE A 167 -0.86 17.04 -14.80
C PHE A 167 -2.10 17.95 -14.88
N PHE A 168 -2.84 18.10 -13.78
CA PHE A 168 -4.01 18.98 -13.66
C PHE A 168 -3.68 20.42 -13.27
N ARG A 169 -2.41 20.77 -13.16
CA ARG A 169 -1.96 22.13 -12.77
C ARG A 169 -2.57 22.61 -11.44
N VAL A 170 -2.73 21.68 -10.47
CA VAL A 170 -3.22 22.01 -9.14
C VAL A 170 -2.26 22.92 -8.42
N LYS A 171 -2.74 23.94 -7.75
CA LYS A 171 -1.89 24.84 -6.94
C LYS A 171 -1.22 24.05 -5.81
N ILE A 172 0.03 24.42 -5.51
CA ILE A 172 0.91 23.68 -4.60
C ILE A 172 0.31 23.45 -3.21
N TYR A 173 -0.40 24.41 -2.67
CA TYR A 173 -1.03 24.28 -1.34
C TYR A 173 -2.18 23.26 -1.33
N PHE A 174 -2.95 23.17 -2.40
CA PHE A 174 -3.98 22.15 -2.55
C PHE A 174 -3.39 20.75 -2.78
N MET A 175 -2.30 20.68 -3.53
CA MET A 175 -1.55 19.43 -3.73
C MET A 175 -1.01 18.90 -2.40
N ILE A 176 -0.40 19.73 -1.58
CA ILE A 176 0.11 19.35 -0.26
C ILE A 176 -1.04 18.85 0.62
N LEU A 177 -2.18 19.55 0.65
CA LEU A 177 -3.34 19.13 1.43
C LEU A 177 -3.88 17.77 0.98
N ALA A 178 -4.00 17.54 -0.33
CA ALA A 178 -4.44 16.26 -0.88
C ALA A 178 -3.49 15.11 -0.51
N ILE A 179 -2.18 15.33 -0.58
CA ILE A 179 -1.16 14.35 -0.17
C ILE A 179 -1.25 14.06 1.33
N LEU A 180 -1.39 15.08 2.18
CA LEU A 180 -1.50 14.90 3.63
C LEU A 180 -2.73 14.08 4.01
N LEU A 181 -3.89 14.37 3.42
CA LEU A 181 -5.12 13.61 3.65
C LEU A 181 -4.99 12.15 3.19
N ASN A 182 -4.33 11.93 2.05
CA ASN A 182 -4.03 10.58 1.57
C ASN A 182 -3.12 9.81 2.53
N LEU A 183 -2.01 10.41 2.97
CA LEU A 183 -1.07 9.76 3.88
C LEU A 183 -1.73 9.40 5.22
N LEU A 184 -2.56 10.29 5.77
CA LEU A 184 -3.32 10.02 6.98
C LEU A 184 -4.25 8.82 6.80
N SER A 185 -4.96 8.76 5.69
CA SER A 185 -5.86 7.64 5.37
C SER A 185 -5.09 6.33 5.20
N ILE A 186 -3.99 6.33 4.45
CA ILE A 186 -3.15 5.13 4.26
C ILE A 186 -2.60 4.65 5.61
N PHE A 187 -2.20 5.54 6.51
CA PHE A 187 -1.75 5.15 7.84
C PHE A 187 -2.83 4.39 8.62
N VAL A 188 -4.07 4.89 8.60
CA VAL A 188 -5.21 4.22 9.25
C VAL A 188 -5.49 2.85 8.61
N PHE A 189 -5.48 2.78 7.29
CA PHE A 189 -5.65 1.50 6.58
C PHE A 189 -4.50 0.52 6.85
N CYS A 190 -3.24 0.98 6.94
CA CYS A 190 -2.12 0.13 7.32
C CYS A 190 -2.34 -0.50 8.70
N ARG A 191 -2.76 0.28 9.68
CA ARG A 191 -3.06 -0.23 11.02
C ARG A 191 -4.18 -1.27 11.00
N PHE A 192 -5.23 -1.02 10.21
CA PHE A 192 -6.35 -1.95 10.07
C PHE A 192 -5.93 -3.26 9.43
N LYS A 193 -5.22 -3.21 8.32
CA LYS A 193 -4.81 -4.39 7.55
C LYS A 193 -3.77 -5.23 8.29
N VAL A 194 -2.76 -4.60 8.89
CA VAL A 194 -1.74 -5.29 9.69
C VAL A 194 -2.38 -5.98 10.91
N ALA A 195 -3.35 -5.32 11.58
CA ALA A 195 -4.10 -5.96 12.66
C ALA A 195 -4.93 -7.15 12.17
N GLY A 196 -5.53 -7.05 10.99
CA GLY A 196 -6.27 -8.14 10.34
C GLY A 196 -5.36 -9.32 9.97
N ASP A 197 -4.19 -9.05 9.39
CA ASP A 197 -3.21 -10.08 9.03
C ASP A 197 -2.66 -10.78 10.29
N TYR A 198 -2.40 -10.05 11.37
CA TYR A 198 -1.97 -10.65 12.64
C TYR A 198 -3.05 -11.57 13.26
N LYS A 199 -4.33 -11.20 13.21
CA LYS A 199 -5.44 -12.04 13.69
C LYS A 199 -5.58 -13.34 12.90
N HIS A 200 -5.36 -13.28 11.60
CA HIS A 200 -5.53 -14.38 10.65
C HIS A 200 -4.22 -14.76 9.97
N LYS A 201 -3.09 -14.64 10.71
CA LYS A 201 -1.76 -14.92 10.18
C LYS A 201 -1.67 -16.33 9.61
N TYR A 202 -0.99 -16.45 8.48
CA TYR A 202 -0.68 -17.70 7.84
C TYR A 202 0.83 -17.89 7.78
N VAL A 203 1.36 -18.75 8.67
CA VAL A 203 2.82 -18.91 8.85
C VAL A 203 3.38 -20.18 8.22
N ASN A 204 2.53 -21.16 7.93
CA ASN A 204 2.93 -22.45 7.36
C ASN A 204 2.80 -22.47 5.83
N TRP A 205 3.45 -21.50 5.18
CA TRP A 205 3.47 -21.43 3.72
C TRP A 205 4.82 -21.91 3.17
N SER A 206 4.78 -22.55 2.00
CA SER A 206 5.97 -23.00 1.27
C SER A 206 6.36 -22.01 0.17
N SER A 207 5.38 -21.29 -0.36
CA SER A 207 5.57 -20.28 -1.39
C SER A 207 4.70 -19.05 -1.13
N ILE A 208 5.09 -17.91 -1.66
CA ILE A 208 4.30 -16.67 -1.53
C ILE A 208 2.93 -16.82 -2.18
N SER A 209 2.82 -17.65 -3.22
CA SER A 209 1.52 -17.98 -3.82
C SER A 209 0.55 -18.65 -2.83
N ASP A 210 1.04 -19.36 -1.82
CA ASP A 210 0.18 -19.98 -0.80
C ASP A 210 -0.48 -18.90 0.06
N ILE A 211 0.26 -17.86 0.45
CA ILE A 211 -0.32 -16.70 1.16
C ILE A 211 -1.36 -16.01 0.30
N MET A 212 -1.08 -15.87 -1.00
CA MET A 212 -1.99 -15.26 -1.96
C MET A 212 -3.26 -16.07 -2.17
N ASN A 213 -3.17 -17.40 -2.17
CA ASN A 213 -4.28 -18.30 -2.40
C ASN A 213 -5.12 -18.60 -1.13
N ARG A 214 -4.73 -18.05 0.05
CA ARG A 214 -5.52 -18.24 1.29
C ARG A 214 -6.96 -17.69 1.19
N GLN A 215 -7.19 -16.71 0.31
CA GLN A 215 -8.54 -16.25 -0.02
C GLN A 215 -9.04 -17.04 -1.23
N SER A 216 -10.33 -17.42 -1.21
CA SER A 216 -10.92 -18.05 -2.39
C SER A 216 -10.78 -17.11 -3.60
N LYS A 217 -10.39 -17.66 -4.75
CA LYS A 217 -10.25 -16.88 -5.99
C LYS A 217 -11.53 -16.11 -6.33
N PHE A 218 -12.68 -16.71 -6.06
CA PHE A 218 -13.98 -16.10 -6.28
C PHE A 218 -14.21 -14.87 -5.38
N ALA A 219 -13.93 -14.97 -4.07
CA ALA A 219 -14.03 -13.85 -3.15
C ALA A 219 -13.07 -12.71 -3.50
N TYR A 220 -11.87 -13.05 -3.99
CA TYR A 220 -10.91 -12.05 -4.49
C TYR A 220 -11.47 -11.30 -5.70
N VAL A 221 -12.00 -12.00 -6.70
CA VAL A 221 -12.57 -11.39 -7.90
C VAL A 221 -13.74 -10.48 -7.56
N ILE A 222 -14.68 -10.93 -6.70
CA ILE A 222 -15.83 -10.10 -6.27
C ILE A 222 -15.35 -8.83 -5.57
N LYS A 223 -14.38 -8.93 -4.66
CA LYS A 223 -13.83 -7.75 -3.97
C LYS A 223 -13.17 -6.78 -4.95
N MET A 224 -12.42 -7.30 -5.92
CA MET A 224 -11.79 -6.48 -6.96
C MET A 224 -12.82 -5.80 -7.86
N MET A 225 -13.84 -6.52 -8.30
CA MET A 225 -14.93 -5.94 -9.09
C MET A 225 -15.67 -4.86 -8.29
N GLY A 226 -16.06 -5.13 -7.05
CA GLY A 226 -16.72 -4.17 -6.19
C GLY A 226 -15.89 -2.91 -5.97
N LEU A 227 -14.58 -3.07 -5.73
CA LEU A 227 -13.67 -1.94 -5.56
C LEU A 227 -13.51 -1.13 -6.86
N SER A 228 -13.43 -1.78 -8.01
CA SER A 228 -13.36 -1.11 -9.31
C SER A 228 -14.64 -0.35 -9.62
N PHE A 229 -15.82 -0.94 -9.39
CA PHE A 229 -17.09 -0.24 -9.53
C PHE A 229 -17.20 0.97 -8.61
N LEU A 230 -16.81 0.82 -7.34
CA LEU A 230 -16.82 1.91 -6.38
C LEU A 230 -15.93 3.08 -6.83
N THR A 231 -14.71 2.79 -7.31
CA THR A 231 -13.79 3.82 -7.78
C THR A 231 -14.31 4.52 -9.03
N ILE A 232 -14.87 3.79 -9.98
CA ILE A 232 -15.48 4.35 -11.19
C ILE A 232 -16.69 5.21 -10.82
N ALA A 233 -17.55 4.74 -9.92
CA ALA A 233 -18.75 5.49 -9.49
C ALA A 233 -18.37 6.82 -8.82
N ILE A 234 -17.39 6.81 -7.90
CA ILE A 234 -16.89 8.03 -7.24
C ILE A 234 -16.35 8.99 -8.28
N PHE A 235 -15.55 8.49 -9.20
CA PHE A 235 -14.92 9.31 -10.23
C PHE A 235 -15.95 9.93 -11.18
N SER A 236 -16.90 9.13 -11.67
CA SER A 236 -18.01 9.59 -12.53
C SER A 236 -18.89 10.61 -11.82
N PHE A 237 -19.19 10.38 -10.53
CA PHE A 237 -19.96 11.34 -9.72
C PHE A 237 -19.26 12.69 -9.63
N VAL A 238 -17.95 12.69 -9.38
CA VAL A 238 -17.17 13.93 -9.30
C VAL A 238 -17.16 14.67 -10.62
N LEU A 239 -16.96 13.95 -11.74
CA LEU A 239 -16.96 14.52 -13.07
C LEU A 239 -18.29 15.20 -13.42
N PHE A 240 -19.38 14.47 -13.23
CA PHE A 240 -20.71 15.00 -13.48
C PHE A 240 -21.00 16.22 -12.60
N SER A 241 -20.61 16.15 -11.33
CA SER A 241 -20.85 17.22 -10.37
C SER A 241 -20.05 18.49 -10.67
N ILE A 242 -18.82 18.37 -11.20
CA ILE A 242 -17.99 19.54 -11.56
C ILE A 242 -18.68 20.39 -12.63
N GLN A 243 -19.46 19.78 -13.51
CA GLN A 243 -20.17 20.48 -14.57
C GLN A 243 -21.51 21.08 -14.12
N SER A 244 -22.19 20.46 -13.14
CA SER A 244 -23.60 20.74 -12.83
C SER A 244 -23.86 21.30 -11.44
N ALA A 245 -22.93 21.17 -10.49
CA ALA A 245 -23.18 21.52 -9.09
C ALA A 245 -22.23 22.61 -8.57
N PRO A 246 -22.66 23.42 -7.57
CA PRO A 246 -21.77 24.33 -6.86
C PRO A 246 -20.63 23.54 -6.19
N ILE A 247 -19.40 23.99 -6.36
CA ILE A 247 -18.16 23.34 -5.87
C ILE A 247 -18.22 22.97 -4.39
N LYS A 248 -18.89 23.77 -3.57
CA LYS A 248 -19.06 23.50 -2.14
C LYS A 248 -19.70 22.12 -1.87
N TRP A 249 -20.70 21.75 -2.65
CA TRP A 249 -21.39 20.46 -2.51
C TRP A 249 -20.50 19.28 -2.96
N ILE A 250 -19.67 19.50 -3.99
CA ILE A 250 -18.71 18.50 -4.46
C ILE A 250 -17.68 18.21 -3.38
N LEU A 251 -17.09 19.26 -2.81
CA LEU A 251 -16.10 19.12 -1.73
C LEU A 251 -16.69 18.43 -0.50
N MET A 252 -17.90 18.79 -0.09
CA MET A 252 -18.60 18.13 1.00
C MET A 252 -18.90 16.66 0.68
N GLY A 253 -19.35 16.37 -0.55
CA GLY A 253 -19.64 15.01 -1.02
C GLY A 253 -18.43 14.08 -1.08
N ILE A 254 -17.21 14.62 -1.13
CA ILE A 254 -15.97 13.84 -1.07
C ILE A 254 -15.44 13.76 0.36
N LEU A 255 -15.31 14.90 1.05
CA LEU A 255 -14.64 14.98 2.34
C LEU A 255 -15.44 14.31 3.46
N ILE A 256 -16.79 14.43 3.47
CA ILE A 256 -17.59 13.83 4.52
C ILE A 256 -17.55 12.30 4.47
N PRO A 257 -17.82 11.61 3.34
CA PRO A 257 -17.69 10.17 3.27
C PRO A 257 -16.26 9.70 3.57
N TRP A 258 -15.24 10.41 3.07
CA TRP A 258 -13.85 10.10 3.35
C TRP A 258 -13.54 10.14 4.84
N ALA A 259 -13.90 11.23 5.52
CA ALA A 259 -13.72 11.38 6.96
C ALA A 259 -14.46 10.28 7.74
N LEU A 260 -15.70 9.98 7.38
CA LEU A 260 -16.50 8.93 8.03
C LEU A 260 -15.84 7.54 7.89
N ILE A 261 -15.34 7.21 6.70
CA ILE A 261 -14.64 5.94 6.46
C ILE A 261 -13.37 5.86 7.31
N VAL A 262 -12.51 6.89 7.27
CA VAL A 262 -11.22 6.90 7.98
C VAL A 262 -11.45 6.87 9.50
N ILE A 263 -12.35 7.70 10.02
CA ILE A 263 -12.66 7.74 11.45
C ILE A 263 -13.31 6.43 11.90
N GLY A 264 -14.26 5.90 11.13
CA GLY A 264 -14.93 4.64 11.45
C GLY A 264 -13.95 3.47 11.53
N ILE A 265 -13.03 3.37 10.58
CA ILE A 265 -11.98 2.33 10.57
C ILE A 265 -11.04 2.51 11.77
N GLU A 266 -10.62 3.74 12.07
CA GLU A 266 -9.72 3.99 13.20
C GLU A 266 -10.39 3.67 14.54
N LEU A 267 -11.65 4.06 14.75
CA LEU A 267 -12.41 3.71 15.94
C LEU A 267 -12.57 2.19 16.09
N TYR A 268 -12.92 1.50 15.00
CA TYR A 268 -12.99 0.03 14.99
C TYR A 268 -11.65 -0.61 15.35
N ASN A 269 -10.55 -0.10 14.80
CA ASN A 269 -9.21 -0.56 15.10
C ASN A 269 -8.84 -0.36 16.57
N GLN A 270 -9.06 0.83 17.10
CA GLN A 270 -8.71 1.17 18.48
C GLN A 270 -9.47 0.29 19.47
N ILE A 271 -10.78 0.18 19.33
CA ILE A 271 -11.63 -0.59 20.23
C ILE A 271 -11.44 -2.09 20.05
N GLY A 272 -11.38 -2.56 18.80
CA GLY A 272 -11.36 -3.97 18.48
C GLY A 272 -10.01 -4.66 18.69
N PHE A 273 -8.90 -3.93 18.61
CA PHE A 273 -7.60 -4.55 18.57
C PHE A 273 -6.51 -3.80 19.35
N TRP A 274 -6.17 -2.54 18.99
CA TRP A 274 -4.97 -1.87 19.50
C TRP A 274 -4.99 -1.57 21.01
N ARG A 275 -6.17 -1.36 21.61
CA ARG A 275 -6.28 -1.17 23.07
C ARG A 275 -6.10 -2.48 23.84
N LYS A 276 -6.30 -3.64 23.21
CA LYS A 276 -6.23 -4.96 23.83
C LYS A 276 -4.84 -5.59 23.78
N ILE A 277 -3.95 -5.04 22.95
CA ILE A 277 -2.56 -5.53 22.85
C ILE A 277 -1.71 -4.80 23.89
N LYS A 278 -1.19 -5.60 24.81
CA LYS A 278 -0.18 -5.20 25.80
C LYS A 278 1.23 -5.48 25.28
#